data_c40397744b69be8c6a11e1498965c527
#
_entry.id   c40397744b69be8c6a11e1498965c527
#
_cell.length_a   1.000
_cell.length_b   1.000
_cell.length_c   1.000
_cell.angle_alpha   90.00
_cell.angle_beta   90.00
_cell.angle_gamma   90.00
#
_symmetry.space_group_name_H-M   'P 1'
#
loop_
_entity.id
_entity.type
_entity.pdbx_description
1 polymer ?
#
loop_
_entity_poly.entity_id
_entity_poly.type
_entity_poly.pdbx_seq_one_letter_code
_entity_poly.pdbx_strand_id
1 'polypeptide(L)'
;MNIGISVNHLLAKMASDFEKPNKVHTLFPKEIPVKMWPLPISELYMAGRSSVEVLNKLEIRTIGELAKADPNLLELHLKSHGRTLWEFANGIDHEKVRRGHVENKGIGNSTTLAKDAVTEEEAKKVLLWLAESVGGRLRKEKQRAGMVSVEIKYHTFQTVSHQKQLETASNADQVIYKAACELFRELWNQEPIRLLGIRTSKLQDESAPVQMSIFDFQTKQEEQSVKNQKHQKLDKALDVIRKKYGEDAVKKGTLLK
;
A
#
# COMPACT_ATOMS: atom_id res chain seq x y z
N MET A 1 26.32 -2.54 2.87
CA MET A 1 25.49 -1.98 1.78
C MET A 1 25.84 -2.70 0.48
N ASN A 2 24.84 -3.04 -0.38
CA ASN A 2 25.08 -3.61 -1.70
C ASN A 2 24.75 -2.57 -2.76
N ILE A 3 25.54 -2.52 -3.83
CA ILE A 3 25.37 -1.55 -4.92
C ILE A 3 25.31 -2.31 -6.25
N GLY A 4 24.26 -2.11 -7.02
CA GLY A 4 24.14 -2.57 -8.39
C GLY A 4 24.25 -1.39 -9.36
N ILE A 5 25.04 -1.52 -10.40
CA ILE A 5 25.28 -0.47 -11.40
C ILE A 5 24.89 -1.01 -12.76
N SER A 6 24.01 -0.28 -13.46
CA SER A 6 23.60 -0.63 -14.82
C SER A 6 22.97 0.56 -15.56
N VAL A 7 22.42 0.29 -16.76
CA VAL A 7 21.80 1.28 -17.65
C VAL A 7 20.32 1.54 -17.35
N ASN A 8 19.66 0.67 -16.60
CA ASN A 8 18.26 0.82 -16.17
C ASN A 8 18.07 0.31 -14.74
N HIS A 9 16.87 0.58 -14.17
CA HIS A 9 16.53 0.23 -12.80
C HIS A 9 16.53 -1.29 -12.57
N LEU A 10 15.92 -2.05 -13.48
CA LEU A 10 15.83 -3.51 -13.41
C LEU A 10 17.23 -4.14 -13.29
N LEU A 11 18.11 -3.85 -14.23
CA LEU A 11 19.44 -4.45 -14.26
C LEU A 11 20.30 -4.03 -13.06
N ALA A 12 20.19 -2.77 -12.62
CA ALA A 12 20.85 -2.31 -11.40
C ALA A 12 20.32 -3.04 -10.16
N LYS A 13 19.00 -3.29 -10.08
CA LYS A 13 18.37 -4.07 -9.00
C LYS A 13 18.86 -5.51 -9.01
N MET A 14 18.87 -6.17 -10.16
CA MET A 14 19.38 -7.53 -10.31
C MET A 14 20.85 -7.63 -9.89
N ALA A 15 21.69 -6.70 -10.36
CA ALA A 15 23.11 -6.65 -9.97
C ALA A 15 23.31 -6.51 -8.46
N SER A 16 22.47 -5.72 -7.77
CA SER A 16 22.57 -5.53 -6.31
C SER A 16 22.25 -6.78 -5.49
N ASP A 17 21.60 -7.77 -6.11
CA ASP A 17 21.17 -9.01 -5.46
C ASP A 17 22.09 -10.22 -5.73
N PHE A 18 23.05 -10.13 -6.65
CA PHE A 18 23.94 -11.25 -7.02
C PHE A 18 24.72 -11.81 -5.84
N GLU A 19 25.27 -10.96 -5.00
CA GLU A 19 26.06 -11.38 -3.84
C GLU A 19 25.95 -10.36 -2.72
N LYS A 20 25.75 -10.83 -1.49
CA LYS A 20 25.61 -10.03 -0.26
C LYS A 20 26.52 -10.60 0.85
N PRO A 21 26.98 -9.81 1.81
CA PRO A 21 26.82 -8.37 1.98
C PRO A 21 28.02 -7.56 1.40
N ASN A 22 27.85 -6.23 1.33
CA ASN A 22 28.93 -5.26 1.06
C ASN A 22 29.67 -5.46 -0.27
N LYS A 23 28.91 -5.72 -1.33
CA LYS A 23 29.43 -5.91 -2.69
C LYS A 23 28.94 -4.84 -3.64
N VAL A 24 29.74 -4.65 -4.70
CA VAL A 24 29.41 -3.80 -5.85
C VAL A 24 29.46 -4.66 -7.09
N HIS A 25 28.34 -4.73 -7.81
CA HIS A 25 28.24 -5.51 -9.05
C HIS A 25 27.71 -4.66 -10.20
N THR A 26 28.13 -5.03 -11.40
CA THR A 26 27.60 -4.51 -12.66
C THR A 26 26.77 -5.58 -13.36
N LEU A 27 25.76 -5.12 -14.11
CA LEU A 27 25.01 -5.95 -15.04
C LEU A 27 24.62 -5.11 -16.25
N PHE A 28 25.55 -4.95 -17.20
CA PHE A 28 25.28 -4.25 -18.45
C PHE A 28 24.65 -5.22 -19.49
N PRO A 29 23.99 -4.71 -20.56
CA PRO A 29 23.29 -5.57 -21.53
C PRO A 29 24.15 -6.71 -22.10
N LYS A 30 25.42 -6.49 -22.34
CA LYS A 30 26.36 -7.53 -22.83
C LYS A 30 26.67 -8.61 -21.79
N GLU A 31 26.41 -8.35 -20.52
CA GLU A 31 26.69 -9.27 -19.40
C GLU A 31 25.47 -10.15 -19.06
N ILE A 32 24.29 -9.80 -19.57
CA ILE A 32 23.03 -10.53 -19.30
C ILE A 32 23.14 -12.04 -19.57
N PRO A 33 23.65 -12.49 -20.75
CA PRO A 33 23.72 -13.92 -21.04
C PRO A 33 24.65 -14.70 -20.10
N VAL A 34 25.67 -14.03 -19.55
CA VAL A 34 26.69 -14.66 -18.71
C VAL A 34 26.34 -14.58 -17.23
N LYS A 35 25.80 -13.43 -16.76
CA LYS A 35 25.57 -13.18 -15.33
C LYS A 35 24.14 -13.43 -14.90
N MET A 36 23.13 -13.17 -15.75
CA MET A 36 21.72 -13.20 -15.37
C MET A 36 21.01 -14.45 -15.89
N TRP A 37 21.19 -14.83 -17.15
CA TRP A 37 20.50 -15.96 -17.74
C TRP A 37 20.72 -17.32 -17.06
N PRO A 38 21.91 -17.64 -16.49
CA PRO A 38 22.11 -18.90 -15.77
C PRO A 38 21.37 -19.00 -14.44
N LEU A 39 20.88 -17.86 -13.91
CA LEU A 39 20.21 -17.84 -12.61
C LEU A 39 18.85 -18.53 -12.67
N PRO A 40 18.41 -19.15 -11.56
CA PRO A 40 17.07 -19.67 -11.42
C PRO A 40 16.02 -18.60 -11.67
N ILE A 41 14.88 -19.00 -12.23
CA ILE A 41 13.78 -18.08 -12.52
C ILE A 41 13.24 -17.34 -11.27
N SER A 42 13.37 -17.93 -10.09
CA SER A 42 13.00 -17.34 -8.81
C SER A 42 13.83 -16.11 -8.42
N GLU A 43 15.00 -15.95 -9.01
CA GLU A 43 15.89 -14.79 -8.77
C GLU A 43 15.52 -13.57 -9.64
N LEU A 44 14.66 -13.75 -10.64
CA LEU A 44 14.24 -12.64 -11.48
C LEU A 44 13.38 -11.66 -10.69
N TYR A 45 13.72 -10.38 -10.74
CA TYR A 45 12.91 -9.33 -10.15
C TYR A 45 11.46 -9.41 -10.62
N MET A 46 10.50 -9.31 -9.69
CA MET A 46 9.05 -9.47 -9.91
C MET A 46 8.56 -10.91 -10.19
N ALA A 47 9.41 -11.91 -10.30
CA ALA A 47 8.97 -13.32 -10.38
C ALA A 47 8.61 -13.84 -8.97
N GLY A 48 7.36 -13.64 -8.55
CA GLY A 48 6.81 -14.16 -7.29
C GLY A 48 6.54 -15.67 -7.35
N ARG A 49 6.29 -16.31 -6.21
CA ARG A 49 6.05 -17.77 -6.09
C ARG A 49 5.04 -18.30 -7.11
N SER A 50 3.88 -17.66 -7.25
CA SER A 50 2.84 -18.08 -8.17
C SER A 50 3.29 -18.04 -9.63
N SER A 51 4.06 -17.02 -10.02
CA SER A 51 4.62 -16.92 -11.37
C SER A 51 5.68 -17.99 -11.62
N VAL A 52 6.55 -18.24 -10.65
CA VAL A 52 7.59 -19.27 -10.70
C VAL A 52 6.96 -20.66 -10.82
N GLU A 53 5.88 -20.95 -10.08
CA GLU A 53 5.15 -22.23 -10.19
C GLU A 53 4.56 -22.44 -11.58
N VAL A 54 3.99 -21.40 -12.20
CA VAL A 54 3.46 -21.46 -13.56
C VAL A 54 4.59 -21.67 -14.57
N LEU A 55 5.69 -20.90 -14.46
CA LEU A 55 6.84 -21.02 -15.36
C LEU A 55 7.50 -22.41 -15.27
N ASN A 56 7.64 -22.96 -14.07
CA ASN A 56 8.16 -24.31 -13.87
C ASN A 56 7.26 -25.40 -14.51
N LYS A 57 5.94 -25.22 -14.52
CA LYS A 57 5.01 -26.11 -15.24
C LYS A 57 5.17 -26.03 -16.77
N LEU A 58 5.66 -24.91 -17.27
CA LEU A 58 6.04 -24.70 -18.67
C LEU A 58 7.49 -25.12 -18.97
N GLU A 59 8.16 -25.81 -18.01
CA GLU A 59 9.55 -26.23 -18.08
C GLU A 59 10.57 -25.07 -18.19
N ILE A 60 10.17 -23.85 -17.84
CA ILE A 60 11.02 -22.66 -17.77
C ILE A 60 11.58 -22.54 -16.36
N ARG A 61 12.84 -22.88 -16.16
CA ARG A 61 13.50 -22.95 -14.85
C ARG A 61 14.55 -21.85 -14.63
N THR A 62 15.08 -21.32 -15.73
CA THR A 62 16.11 -20.28 -15.70
C THR A 62 15.64 -18.99 -16.36
N ILE A 63 16.29 -17.88 -16.02
CA ILE A 63 16.02 -16.57 -16.66
C ILE A 63 16.30 -16.63 -18.15
N GLY A 64 17.35 -17.37 -18.56
CA GLY A 64 17.70 -17.52 -19.96
C GLY A 64 16.70 -18.34 -20.78
N GLU A 65 16.05 -19.35 -20.18
CA GLU A 65 14.96 -20.08 -20.82
C GLU A 65 13.73 -19.17 -21.00
N LEU A 66 13.41 -18.36 -19.99
CA LEU A 66 12.34 -17.37 -20.08
C LEU A 66 12.61 -16.33 -21.17
N ALA A 67 13.83 -15.82 -21.27
CA ALA A 67 14.22 -14.85 -22.29
C ALA A 67 14.04 -15.35 -23.72
N LYS A 68 14.13 -16.67 -23.93
CA LYS A 68 13.98 -17.34 -25.23
C LYS A 68 12.59 -17.89 -25.48
N ALA A 69 11.70 -17.87 -24.49
CA ALA A 69 10.34 -18.38 -24.60
C ALA A 69 9.47 -17.49 -25.51
N ASP A 70 8.38 -18.06 -26.04
CA ASP A 70 7.40 -17.28 -26.79
C ASP A 70 6.61 -16.36 -25.85
N PRO A 71 6.68 -15.02 -26.03
CA PRO A 71 5.95 -14.09 -25.18
C PRO A 71 4.42 -14.28 -25.24
N ASN A 72 3.86 -14.79 -26.34
CA ASN A 72 2.43 -15.04 -26.45
C ASN A 72 2.01 -16.23 -25.57
N LEU A 73 2.84 -17.27 -25.48
CA LEU A 73 2.62 -18.39 -24.56
C LEU A 73 2.64 -17.89 -23.10
N LEU A 74 3.56 -17.01 -22.76
CA LEU A 74 3.65 -16.45 -21.42
C LEU A 74 2.45 -15.55 -21.09
N GLU A 75 1.97 -14.77 -22.04
CA GLU A 75 0.75 -13.97 -21.87
C GLU A 75 -0.51 -14.84 -21.69
N LEU A 76 -0.61 -15.97 -22.35
CA LEU A 76 -1.71 -16.91 -22.18
C LEU A 76 -1.83 -17.42 -20.73
N HIS A 77 -0.70 -17.70 -20.09
CA HIS A 77 -0.67 -18.27 -18.73
C HIS A 77 -0.56 -17.24 -17.60
N LEU A 78 0.15 -16.13 -17.83
CA LEU A 78 0.46 -15.10 -16.83
C LEU A 78 -0.12 -13.72 -17.16
N LYS A 79 -0.89 -13.61 -18.25
CA LYS A 79 -1.47 -12.37 -18.77
C LYS A 79 -0.38 -11.33 -19.05
N SER A 80 -0.67 -10.05 -18.87
CA SER A 80 0.31 -8.96 -19.05
C SER A 80 1.59 -9.12 -18.23
N HIS A 81 1.50 -9.82 -17.09
CA HIS A 81 2.68 -10.09 -16.26
C HIS A 81 3.68 -11.03 -16.92
N GLY A 82 3.20 -11.99 -17.74
CA GLY A 82 4.07 -12.87 -18.51
C GLY A 82 4.96 -12.11 -19.48
N ARG A 83 4.39 -11.14 -20.20
CA ARG A 83 5.16 -10.24 -21.08
C ARG A 83 6.17 -9.41 -20.31
N THR A 84 5.77 -8.83 -19.19
CA THR A 84 6.69 -8.06 -18.33
C THR A 84 7.88 -8.92 -17.88
N LEU A 85 7.65 -10.15 -17.43
CA LEU A 85 8.73 -11.05 -17.02
C LEU A 85 9.65 -11.41 -18.18
N TRP A 86 9.10 -11.62 -19.39
CA TRP A 86 9.89 -11.86 -20.59
C TRP A 86 10.78 -10.64 -20.96
N GLU A 87 10.22 -9.44 -20.92
CA GLU A 87 10.97 -8.20 -21.13
C GLU A 87 12.09 -8.08 -20.10
N PHE A 88 11.82 -8.34 -18.84
CA PHE A 88 12.78 -8.32 -17.75
C PHE A 88 13.91 -9.35 -17.94
N ALA A 89 13.58 -10.56 -18.38
CA ALA A 89 14.58 -11.59 -18.70
C ALA A 89 15.52 -11.17 -19.85
N ASN A 90 15.04 -10.31 -20.75
CA ASN A 90 15.81 -9.70 -21.83
C ASN A 90 16.47 -8.36 -21.44
N GLY A 91 16.35 -7.95 -20.16
CA GLY A 91 16.95 -6.70 -19.66
C GLY A 91 16.23 -5.43 -20.11
N ILE A 92 15.01 -5.56 -20.61
CA ILE A 92 14.18 -4.44 -21.09
C ILE A 92 13.38 -3.91 -19.92
N ASP A 93 13.54 -2.61 -19.63
CA ASP A 93 12.80 -1.88 -18.61
C ASP A 93 12.40 -0.51 -19.17
N HIS A 94 11.11 -0.27 -19.21
CA HIS A 94 10.54 0.97 -19.74
C HIS A 94 10.41 2.06 -18.66
N GLU A 95 10.64 1.73 -17.38
CA GLU A 95 10.61 2.72 -16.31
C GLU A 95 11.83 3.66 -16.38
N LYS A 96 11.55 4.95 -16.47
CA LYS A 96 12.58 5.98 -16.37
C LYS A 96 12.91 6.26 -14.91
N VAL A 97 14.19 6.45 -14.60
CA VAL A 97 14.60 6.95 -13.29
C VAL A 97 13.97 8.33 -13.07
N ARG A 98 13.02 8.41 -12.15
CA ARG A 98 12.30 9.65 -11.83
C ARG A 98 13.14 10.50 -10.88
N ARG A 99 13.31 11.76 -11.22
CA ARG A 99 13.88 12.78 -10.33
C ARG A 99 12.73 13.49 -9.63
N GLY A 100 12.68 13.40 -8.31
CA GLY A 100 11.68 14.12 -7.52
C GLY A 100 10.69 13.21 -6.79
N HIS A 101 9.81 13.85 -6.02
CA HIS A 101 8.76 13.20 -5.24
C HIS A 101 7.63 12.72 -6.16
N VAL A 102 7.25 11.47 -6.05
CA VAL A 102 6.07 10.93 -6.73
C VAL A 102 4.89 11.08 -5.79
N GLU A 103 3.82 11.69 -6.26
CA GLU A 103 2.59 11.84 -5.48
C GLU A 103 2.03 10.47 -5.07
N ASN A 104 1.66 10.36 -3.80
CA ASN A 104 1.07 9.16 -3.26
C ASN A 104 -0.33 8.96 -3.86
N LYS A 105 -0.61 7.77 -4.40
CA LYS A 105 -1.97 7.40 -4.86
C LYS A 105 -2.92 7.08 -3.71
N GLY A 106 -2.39 6.79 -2.55
CA GLY A 106 -3.14 6.47 -1.34
C GLY A 106 -2.22 6.32 -0.14
N ILE A 107 -2.78 6.51 1.05
CA ILE A 107 -2.10 6.32 2.33
C ILE A 107 -2.88 5.28 3.11
N GLY A 108 -2.21 4.26 3.61
CA GLY A 108 -2.85 3.19 4.37
C GLY A 108 -1.92 2.63 5.45
N ASN A 109 -2.54 1.97 6.41
CA ASN A 109 -1.86 1.18 7.42
C ASN A 109 -2.68 -0.06 7.75
N SER A 110 -2.01 -1.16 8.05
CA SER A 110 -2.63 -2.40 8.50
C SER A 110 -1.79 -3.05 9.60
N THR A 111 -2.43 -3.81 10.46
CA THR A 111 -1.73 -4.51 11.53
C THR A 111 -2.25 -5.93 11.68
N THR A 112 -1.32 -6.87 11.81
CA THR A 112 -1.62 -8.22 12.27
C THR A 112 -1.75 -8.17 13.78
N LEU A 113 -2.86 -8.67 14.30
CA LEU A 113 -3.16 -8.63 15.73
C LEU A 113 -2.32 -9.69 16.47
N ALA A 114 -1.86 -9.36 17.67
CA ALA A 114 -1.14 -10.30 18.52
C ALA A 114 -2.04 -11.48 18.95
N LYS A 115 -3.33 -11.23 19.12
CA LYS A 115 -4.41 -12.19 19.33
C LYS A 115 -5.55 -11.82 18.40
N ASP A 116 -6.19 -12.81 17.79
CA ASP A 116 -7.32 -12.59 16.90
C ASP A 116 -8.45 -11.87 17.64
N ALA A 117 -8.98 -10.79 17.03
CA ALA A 117 -10.11 -10.05 17.59
C ALA A 117 -11.41 -10.85 17.33
N VAL A 118 -12.20 -11.03 18.36
CA VAL A 118 -13.45 -11.80 18.31
C VAL A 118 -14.69 -10.94 18.65
N THR A 119 -14.47 -9.68 19.02
CA THR A 119 -15.54 -8.74 19.34
C THR A 119 -15.43 -7.46 18.50
N GLU A 120 -16.58 -6.81 18.30
CA GLU A 120 -16.64 -5.52 17.60
C GLU A 120 -15.84 -4.43 18.33
N GLU A 121 -15.86 -4.46 19.68
CA GLU A 121 -15.12 -3.52 20.52
C GLU A 121 -13.61 -3.64 20.33
N GLU A 122 -13.08 -4.87 20.28
CA GLU A 122 -11.65 -5.11 20.01
C GLU A 122 -11.27 -4.58 18.63
N ALA A 123 -12.06 -4.92 17.60
CA ALA A 123 -11.83 -4.45 16.24
C ALA A 123 -11.91 -2.92 16.15
N LYS A 124 -12.87 -2.26 16.78
CA LYS A 124 -13.03 -0.80 16.81
C LYS A 124 -11.85 -0.09 17.45
N LYS A 125 -11.24 -0.64 18.50
CA LYS A 125 -10.01 -0.09 19.10
C LYS A 125 -8.87 -0.08 18.08
N VAL A 126 -8.71 -1.18 17.34
CA VAL A 126 -7.68 -1.28 16.29
C VAL A 126 -7.96 -0.29 15.16
N LEU A 127 -9.21 -0.21 14.69
CA LEU A 127 -9.61 0.73 13.65
C LEU A 127 -9.37 2.19 14.07
N LEU A 128 -9.61 2.53 15.35
CA LEU A 128 -9.34 3.87 15.86
C LEU A 128 -7.85 4.21 15.78
N TRP A 129 -6.99 3.29 16.22
CA TRP A 129 -5.55 3.46 16.14
C TRP A 129 -5.06 3.58 14.67
N LEU A 130 -5.59 2.73 13.78
CA LEU A 130 -5.28 2.82 12.35
C LEU A 130 -5.74 4.14 11.73
N ALA A 131 -6.92 4.63 12.10
CA ALA A 131 -7.45 5.92 11.62
C ALA A 131 -6.58 7.10 12.08
N GLU A 132 -6.11 7.11 13.34
CA GLU A 132 -5.15 8.11 13.82
C GLU A 132 -3.83 8.08 13.05
N SER A 133 -3.29 6.87 12.81
CA SER A 133 -2.05 6.71 12.04
C SER A 133 -2.18 7.22 10.61
N VAL A 134 -3.28 6.87 9.94
CA VAL A 134 -3.54 7.28 8.55
C VAL A 134 -3.83 8.78 8.47
N GLY A 135 -4.67 9.31 9.37
CA GLY A 135 -5.01 10.75 9.44
C GLY A 135 -3.78 11.61 9.70
N GLY A 136 -2.93 11.22 10.65
CA GLY A 136 -1.67 11.91 10.93
C GLY A 136 -0.74 11.96 9.71
N ARG A 137 -0.64 10.87 8.94
CA ARG A 137 0.15 10.82 7.70
C ARG A 137 -0.45 11.68 6.60
N LEU A 138 -1.79 11.70 6.44
CA LEU A 138 -2.47 12.59 5.50
C LEU A 138 -2.18 14.06 5.80
N ARG A 139 -2.27 14.46 7.08
CA ARG A 139 -1.98 15.84 7.52
C ARG A 139 -0.52 16.22 7.30
N LYS A 140 0.41 15.29 7.56
CA LYS A 140 1.84 15.50 7.30
C LYS A 140 2.13 15.78 5.83
N GLU A 141 1.46 15.06 4.93
CA GLU A 141 1.56 15.23 3.48
C GLU A 141 0.65 16.35 2.93
N LYS A 142 -0.06 17.10 3.81
CA LYS A 142 -1.03 18.14 3.46
C LYS A 142 -2.09 17.66 2.48
N GLN A 143 -2.58 16.44 2.66
CA GLN A 143 -3.56 15.80 1.81
C GLN A 143 -4.85 15.51 2.56
N ARG A 144 -5.96 15.42 1.81
CA ARG A 144 -7.27 14.93 2.24
C ARG A 144 -7.65 13.72 1.42
N ALA A 145 -8.31 12.76 2.02
CA ALA A 145 -8.78 11.55 1.35
C ALA A 145 -10.23 11.69 0.92
N GLY A 146 -10.54 11.38 -0.34
CA GLY A 146 -11.91 11.29 -0.84
C GLY A 146 -12.54 9.91 -0.71
N MET A 147 -11.75 8.88 -0.34
CA MET A 147 -12.22 7.51 -0.23
C MET A 147 -11.50 6.79 0.92
N VAL A 148 -12.25 5.99 1.67
CA VAL A 148 -11.75 5.10 2.72
C VAL A 148 -12.05 3.66 2.34
N SER A 149 -11.12 2.76 2.57
CA SER A 149 -11.26 1.31 2.40
C SER A 149 -10.84 0.62 3.68
N VAL A 150 -11.57 -0.45 4.04
CA VAL A 150 -11.24 -1.35 5.14
C VAL A 150 -10.91 -2.72 4.55
N GLU A 151 -9.88 -3.34 5.10
CA GLU A 151 -9.48 -4.72 4.80
C GLU A 151 -9.55 -5.54 6.09
N ILE A 152 -10.20 -6.70 6.01
CA ILE A 152 -10.24 -7.71 7.06
C ILE A 152 -9.58 -8.97 6.54
N LYS A 153 -8.60 -9.49 7.27
CA LYS A 153 -8.09 -10.84 7.07
C LYS A 153 -8.49 -11.71 8.25
N TYR A 154 -9.22 -12.75 7.98
CA TYR A 154 -9.69 -13.70 8.97
C TYR A 154 -8.61 -14.67 9.43
N HIS A 155 -8.84 -15.41 10.49
CA HIS A 155 -7.96 -16.47 10.99
C HIS A 155 -7.69 -17.56 9.93
N THR A 156 -8.62 -17.78 9.03
CA THR A 156 -8.53 -18.68 7.86
C THR A 156 -7.61 -18.16 6.75
N PHE A 157 -7.02 -16.98 6.92
CA PHE A 157 -6.25 -16.22 5.91
C PHE A 157 -7.06 -15.71 4.71
N GLN A 158 -8.38 -15.91 4.72
CA GLN A 158 -9.25 -15.25 3.75
C GLN A 158 -9.25 -13.74 3.98
N THR A 159 -9.12 -12.97 2.91
CA THR A 159 -9.11 -11.51 2.96
C THR A 159 -10.33 -10.97 2.23
N VAL A 160 -11.02 -10.05 2.87
CA VAL A 160 -12.13 -9.29 2.30
C VAL A 160 -11.88 -7.80 2.45
N SER A 161 -12.34 -7.00 1.51
CA SER A 161 -12.21 -5.54 1.58
C SER A 161 -13.40 -4.84 0.94
N HIS A 162 -13.76 -3.70 1.49
CA HIS A 162 -14.76 -2.80 0.93
C HIS A 162 -14.31 -1.36 1.05
N GLN A 163 -14.84 -0.48 0.19
CA GLN A 163 -14.47 0.92 0.15
C GLN A 163 -15.71 1.80 0.04
N LYS A 164 -15.61 3.00 0.61
CA LYS A 164 -16.67 4.01 0.60
C LYS A 164 -16.08 5.36 0.22
N GLN A 165 -16.77 6.07 -0.67
CA GLN A 165 -16.45 7.46 -0.95
C GLN A 165 -16.96 8.33 0.19
N LEU A 166 -16.13 9.26 0.65
CA LEU A 166 -16.53 10.27 1.63
C LEU A 166 -17.34 11.37 0.93
N GLU A 167 -18.35 11.89 1.61
CA GLU A 167 -19.15 13.04 1.11
C GLU A 167 -18.25 14.25 0.84
N THR A 168 -17.31 14.49 1.74
CA THR A 168 -16.30 15.54 1.62
C THR A 168 -14.94 14.97 1.93
N ALA A 169 -13.93 15.29 1.10
CA ALA A 169 -12.55 14.84 1.35
C ALA A 169 -12.05 15.35 2.71
N SER A 170 -11.48 14.45 3.51
CA SER A 170 -11.10 14.72 4.89
C SER A 170 -9.76 14.07 5.28
N ASN A 171 -9.07 14.67 6.24
CA ASN A 171 -7.91 14.10 6.94
C ASN A 171 -8.14 14.02 8.46
N ALA A 172 -9.39 14.24 8.90
CA ALA A 172 -9.76 14.14 10.31
C ALA A 172 -9.88 12.67 10.72
N ASP A 173 -9.22 12.30 11.83
CA ASP A 173 -9.20 10.93 12.36
C ASP A 173 -10.61 10.39 12.60
N GLN A 174 -11.50 11.24 13.12
CA GLN A 174 -12.87 10.85 13.44
C GLN A 174 -13.72 10.53 12.20
N VAL A 175 -13.49 11.25 11.09
CA VAL A 175 -14.20 11.00 9.81
C VAL A 175 -13.74 9.67 9.23
N ILE A 176 -12.43 9.43 9.21
CA ILE A 176 -11.83 8.17 8.73
C ILE A 176 -12.31 7.00 9.59
N TYR A 177 -12.27 7.16 10.93
CA TYR A 177 -12.71 6.14 11.87
C TYR A 177 -14.19 5.78 11.72
N LYS A 178 -15.06 6.78 11.60
CA LYS A 178 -16.51 6.56 11.41
C LYS A 178 -16.78 5.77 10.12
N ALA A 179 -16.19 6.20 9.00
CA ALA A 179 -16.31 5.50 7.73
C ALA A 179 -15.75 4.05 7.81
N ALA A 180 -14.63 3.87 8.51
CA ALA A 180 -14.05 2.55 8.71
C ALA A 180 -14.94 1.63 9.56
N CYS A 181 -15.59 2.15 10.61
CA CYS A 181 -16.54 1.38 11.43
C CYS A 181 -17.81 0.98 10.66
N GLU A 182 -18.31 1.85 9.77
CA GLU A 182 -19.44 1.53 8.90
C GLU A 182 -19.06 0.38 7.94
N LEU A 183 -17.96 0.51 7.22
CA LEU A 183 -17.44 -0.53 6.32
C LEU A 183 -17.13 -1.84 7.04
N PHE A 184 -16.58 -1.76 8.24
CA PHE A 184 -16.30 -2.93 9.06
C PHE A 184 -17.56 -3.74 9.38
N ARG A 185 -18.64 -3.07 9.77
CA ARG A 185 -19.93 -3.74 10.07
C ARG A 185 -20.55 -4.41 8.86
N GLU A 186 -20.37 -3.84 7.66
CA GLU A 186 -20.82 -4.42 6.39
C GLU A 186 -20.03 -5.68 6.01
N LEU A 187 -18.73 -5.71 6.37
CA LEU A 187 -17.82 -6.77 5.95
C LEU A 187 -17.70 -7.93 6.94
N TRP A 188 -17.82 -7.63 8.23
CA TRP A 188 -17.49 -8.61 9.26
C TRP A 188 -18.59 -9.67 9.41
N ASN A 189 -18.19 -10.91 9.18
CA ASN A 189 -19.06 -12.10 9.30
C ASN A 189 -19.01 -12.78 10.67
N GLN A 190 -18.50 -12.09 11.70
CA GLN A 190 -18.32 -12.56 13.08
C GLN A 190 -17.21 -13.61 13.28
N GLU A 191 -16.47 -13.98 12.25
CA GLU A 191 -15.30 -14.83 12.40
C GLU A 191 -14.13 -14.07 13.05
N PRO A 192 -13.22 -14.81 13.75
CA PRO A 192 -12.02 -14.20 14.36
C PRO A 192 -11.14 -13.49 13.32
N ILE A 193 -10.72 -12.27 13.66
CA ILE A 193 -9.98 -11.36 12.77
C ILE A 193 -8.50 -11.39 13.13
N ARG A 194 -7.67 -11.76 12.17
CA ARG A 194 -6.21 -11.82 12.29
C ARG A 194 -5.52 -10.52 11.93
N LEU A 195 -6.05 -9.77 10.94
CA LEU A 195 -5.48 -8.50 10.50
C LEU A 195 -6.61 -7.52 10.16
N LEU A 196 -6.39 -6.28 10.52
CA LEU A 196 -7.22 -5.15 10.09
C LEU A 196 -6.36 -4.11 9.39
N GLY A 197 -6.92 -3.49 8.33
CA GLY A 197 -6.30 -2.42 7.58
C GLY A 197 -7.26 -1.31 7.24
N ILE A 198 -6.75 -0.07 7.24
CA ILE A 198 -7.41 1.10 6.67
C ILE A 198 -6.52 1.65 5.57
N ARG A 199 -7.09 1.90 4.41
CA ARG A 199 -6.45 2.57 3.29
C ARG A 199 -7.30 3.74 2.82
N THR A 200 -6.64 4.83 2.47
CA THR A 200 -7.28 5.99 1.87
C THR A 200 -6.79 6.18 0.44
N SER A 201 -7.66 6.71 -0.41
CA SER A 201 -7.36 7.00 -1.82
C SER A 201 -8.14 8.24 -2.29
N LYS A 202 -8.06 8.57 -3.59
CA LYS A 202 -8.57 9.83 -4.14
C LYS A 202 -8.05 11.02 -3.33
N LEU A 203 -6.72 11.05 -3.17
CA LEU A 203 -6.05 12.08 -2.40
C LEU A 203 -6.16 13.43 -3.12
N GLN A 204 -6.40 14.49 -2.35
CA GLN A 204 -6.52 15.86 -2.81
C GLN A 204 -5.63 16.74 -1.92
N ASP A 205 -5.03 17.77 -2.50
CA ASP A 205 -4.28 18.76 -1.73
C ASP A 205 -5.18 19.46 -0.70
N GLU A 206 -4.65 19.76 0.49
CA GLU A 206 -5.43 20.40 1.57
C GLU A 206 -5.92 21.80 1.15
N SER A 207 -5.24 22.46 0.22
CA SER A 207 -5.60 23.76 -0.35
C SER A 207 -6.57 23.69 -1.52
N ALA A 208 -6.84 22.47 -2.07
CA ALA A 208 -7.75 22.30 -3.19
C ALA A 208 -9.17 22.79 -2.84
N PRO A 209 -9.85 23.48 -3.75
CA PRO A 209 -11.22 23.93 -3.53
C PRO A 209 -12.12 22.72 -3.31
N VAL A 210 -12.99 22.81 -2.30
CA VAL A 210 -14.00 21.75 -2.05
C VAL A 210 -15.17 22.01 -2.98
N GLN A 211 -15.43 21.06 -3.88
CA GLN A 211 -16.65 21.11 -4.70
C GLN A 211 -17.84 20.77 -3.81
N MET A 212 -18.68 21.76 -3.55
CA MET A 212 -19.92 21.59 -2.80
C MET A 212 -21.07 21.33 -3.78
N SER A 213 -21.95 20.37 -3.48
CA SER A 213 -23.18 20.16 -4.23
C SER A 213 -24.20 21.23 -3.85
N ILE A 214 -25.04 21.64 -4.83
CA ILE A 214 -26.14 22.59 -4.58
C ILE A 214 -27.11 22.06 -3.51
N PHE A 215 -27.24 20.73 -3.37
CA PHE A 215 -28.06 20.08 -2.36
C PHE A 215 -27.46 20.12 -0.95
N ASP A 216 -26.17 20.45 -0.84
CA ASP A 216 -25.46 20.52 0.42
C ASP A 216 -25.72 21.83 1.19
N PHE A 217 -26.42 22.79 0.59
CA PHE A 217 -26.74 24.10 1.18
C PHE A 217 -27.90 24.08 2.17
N GLN A 218 -28.65 22.98 2.30
CA GLN A 218 -29.81 22.91 3.18
C GLN A 218 -29.57 22.12 4.48
N THR A 219 -29.44 22.81 5.57
CA THR A 219 -29.89 22.54 6.96
C THR A 219 -29.17 21.54 7.87
N LYS A 220 -28.22 20.69 7.46
CA LYS A 220 -27.47 19.83 8.43
C LYS A 220 -25.98 20.08 8.48
N GLN A 221 -25.45 20.93 7.62
CA GLN A 221 -24.01 21.07 7.40
C GLN A 221 -23.30 22.03 8.34
N GLU A 222 -23.96 23.04 8.88
CA GLU A 222 -23.27 24.01 9.76
C GLU A 222 -22.79 23.33 11.05
N GLU A 223 -23.61 22.52 11.71
CA GLU A 223 -23.21 21.82 12.91
C GLU A 223 -22.15 20.73 12.64
N GLN A 224 -22.27 20.02 11.51
CA GLN A 224 -21.34 18.96 11.13
C GLN A 224 -19.99 19.56 10.67
N SER A 225 -20.01 20.71 9.98
CA SER A 225 -18.80 21.42 9.56
C SER A 225 -18.04 22.02 10.76
N VAL A 226 -18.76 22.63 11.71
CA VAL A 226 -18.17 23.16 12.96
C VAL A 226 -17.57 22.03 13.81
N LYS A 227 -18.25 20.88 13.89
CA LYS A 227 -17.77 19.72 14.61
C LYS A 227 -16.51 19.11 13.96
N ASN A 228 -16.51 19.01 12.63
CA ASN A 228 -15.34 18.55 11.86
C ASN A 228 -14.15 19.52 12.00
N GLN A 229 -14.37 20.84 12.01
CA GLN A 229 -13.30 21.82 12.23
C GLN A 229 -12.70 21.73 13.64
N LYS A 230 -13.53 21.48 14.67
CA LYS A 230 -13.03 21.25 16.04
C LYS A 230 -12.18 20.00 16.12
N HIS A 231 -12.61 18.88 15.49
CA HIS A 231 -11.82 17.66 15.44
C HIS A 231 -10.50 17.86 14.71
N GLN A 232 -10.48 18.54 13.56
CA GLN A 232 -9.24 18.86 12.85
C GLN A 232 -8.26 19.70 13.66
N LYS A 233 -8.76 20.69 14.42
CA LYS A 233 -7.90 21.51 15.31
C LYS A 233 -7.31 20.65 16.43
N LEU A 234 -8.10 19.75 17.02
CA LEU A 234 -7.65 18.82 18.04
C LEU A 234 -6.57 17.88 17.48
N ASP A 235 -6.85 17.26 16.32
CA ASP A 235 -5.91 16.34 15.67
C ASP A 235 -4.57 17.02 15.36
N LYS A 236 -4.60 18.26 14.84
CA LYS A 236 -3.37 19.06 14.60
C LYS A 236 -2.61 19.37 15.91
N ALA A 237 -3.31 19.66 17.00
CA ALA A 237 -2.67 19.87 18.29
C ALA A 237 -2.03 18.59 18.83
N LEU A 238 -2.70 17.45 18.70
CA LEU A 238 -2.16 16.13 19.06
C LEU A 238 -0.92 15.77 18.22
N ASP A 239 -0.95 16.05 16.92
CA ASP A 239 0.21 15.82 16.03
C ASP A 239 1.44 16.63 16.48
N VAL A 240 1.26 17.89 16.91
CA VAL A 240 2.34 18.73 17.42
C VAL A 240 2.93 18.14 18.71
N ILE A 241 2.09 17.68 19.62
CA ILE A 241 2.53 17.06 20.89
C ILE A 241 3.28 15.76 20.59
N ARG A 242 2.73 14.89 19.74
CA ARG A 242 3.37 13.62 19.35
C ARG A 242 4.71 13.85 18.65
N LYS A 243 4.81 14.85 17.79
CA LYS A 243 6.08 15.20 17.13
C LYS A 243 7.15 15.65 18.14
N LYS A 244 6.76 16.35 19.21
CA LYS A 244 7.70 16.90 20.21
C LYS A 244 8.09 15.89 21.28
N TYR A 245 7.15 15.04 21.71
CA TYR A 245 7.31 14.18 22.88
C TYR A 245 7.23 12.67 22.57
N GLY A 246 7.03 12.30 21.30
CA GLY A 246 6.88 10.91 20.85
C GLY A 246 5.43 10.50 20.62
N GLU A 247 5.24 9.46 19.79
CA GLU A 247 3.91 8.98 19.38
C GLU A 247 3.05 8.50 20.56
N ASP A 248 3.67 8.00 21.62
CA ASP A 248 3.01 7.48 22.81
C ASP A 248 2.68 8.54 23.87
N ALA A 249 3.10 9.80 23.68
CA ALA A 249 2.92 10.88 24.67
C ALA A 249 1.45 11.19 24.96
N VAL A 250 0.57 11.02 23.98
CA VAL A 250 -0.88 11.25 24.13
C VAL A 250 -1.64 10.16 23.39
N LYS A 251 -2.50 9.45 24.12
CA LYS A 251 -3.41 8.42 23.59
C LYS A 251 -4.85 8.79 23.90
N LYS A 252 -5.79 8.45 23.01
CA LYS A 252 -7.22 8.57 23.32
C LYS A 252 -7.59 7.57 24.42
N GLY A 253 -8.44 7.97 25.37
CA GLY A 253 -8.80 7.14 26.54
C GLY A 253 -9.35 5.77 26.17
N THR A 254 -10.03 5.65 25.02
CA THR A 254 -10.52 4.37 24.47
C THR A 254 -9.42 3.38 24.06
N LEU A 255 -8.17 3.85 23.88
CA LEU A 255 -7.00 3.05 23.57
C LEU A 255 -6.17 2.68 24.81
N LEU A 256 -6.51 3.24 25.97
CA LEU A 256 -5.92 2.86 27.24
C LEU A 256 -6.55 1.55 27.73
N LYS A 257 -5.71 0.67 28.30
CA LYS A 257 -6.16 -0.59 28.90
C LYS A 257 -6.81 -0.34 30.24
#